data_8dda10a2fb33ae4cf9707842125c118f
#
_entry.id   8dda10a2fb33ae4cf9707842125c118f
#
_cell.length_a   1.000
_cell.length_b   1.000
_cell.length_c   1.000
_cell.angle_alpha   90.00
_cell.angle_beta   90.00
_cell.angle_gamma   90.00
#
_symmetry.space_group_name_H-M   'P 1'
#
loop_
_entity.id
_entity.type
_entity.pdbx_description
1 polymer ?
#
loop_
_entity_poly.entity_id
_entity_poly.type
_entity_poly.pdbx_seq_one_letter_code
_entity_poly.pdbx_strand_id
1 'polypeptide(L)'
;MTPTHPSFLDQQVDRFFRKRFFDHPRKPGLPFWYSVEQPAGDSLSLQSNDYLSLADHPHIIEATVRSLREEASASVMSPIFVFLRGAATPSARFEERLASYMGMEAGILCQSGYDANVGLLQVVAQQGQPVYIDQYAHASLWQGIHAAEAQAVRFPHNDTEELRQLVATHGPGVIVVDSVYSTSGSVCPLPAMVEIAEATGCVLVVDESHSLGTHGDRGEGLVCALGLSSRVHFVTASLAKAFAYRAGFIACSKRYVEYIRFSSFPAIFSSTLLEHEVARLDATLDVIAGEPQRRERLWHNTRRLREGIRALGYDISNGTEQIIGIRSGPVLNAVALRDALERRGVYGSLFWYPATEWRNAILRLTVNARLSDADIDRVLEAMEYALPYLQPGRGAARTAAPAASAPVPTLPQAAVLAA
;
A
#
# COMPACT_ATOMS: atom_id res chain seq x y z
N MET A 1 -25.29 -19.34 -30.84
CA MET A 1 -26.06 -20.17 -29.89
C MET A 1 -25.75 -19.65 -28.49
N THR A 2 -26.69 -18.97 -27.87
CA THR A 2 -26.60 -18.61 -26.44
C THR A 2 -26.75 -19.91 -25.64
N PRO A 3 -25.86 -20.21 -24.70
CA PRO A 3 -25.97 -21.41 -23.88
C PRO A 3 -27.32 -21.38 -23.14
N THR A 4 -28.03 -22.50 -23.16
CA THR A 4 -29.36 -22.63 -22.52
C THR A 4 -29.33 -22.60 -21.01
N HIS A 5 -28.12 -22.66 -20.41
CA HIS A 5 -27.90 -22.48 -18.96
C HIS A 5 -26.66 -21.61 -18.73
N PRO A 6 -26.74 -20.60 -17.85
CA PRO A 6 -25.58 -19.79 -17.49
C PRO A 6 -24.51 -20.67 -16.82
N SER A 7 -23.23 -20.46 -17.19
CA SER A 7 -22.12 -21.16 -16.56
C SER A 7 -22.01 -20.79 -15.06
N PHE A 8 -21.25 -21.58 -14.32
CA PHE A 8 -20.94 -21.25 -12.91
C PHE A 8 -20.32 -19.83 -12.79
N LEU A 9 -19.47 -19.47 -13.74
CA LEU A 9 -18.86 -18.14 -13.77
C LEU A 9 -19.89 -17.04 -14.02
N ASP A 10 -20.81 -17.22 -14.98
CA ASP A 10 -21.90 -16.26 -15.24
C ASP A 10 -22.75 -16.01 -13.99
N GLN A 11 -23.09 -17.09 -13.27
CA GLN A 11 -23.82 -16.99 -12.01
C GLN A 11 -23.04 -16.22 -10.93
N GLN A 12 -21.71 -16.42 -10.85
CA GLN A 12 -20.84 -15.66 -9.93
C GLN A 12 -20.78 -14.19 -10.32
N VAL A 13 -20.59 -13.88 -11.59
CA VAL A 13 -20.54 -12.52 -12.12
C VAL A 13 -21.85 -11.79 -11.83
N ASP A 14 -22.99 -12.41 -12.14
CA ASP A 14 -24.31 -11.86 -11.84
C ASP A 14 -24.53 -11.62 -10.34
N ARG A 15 -24.07 -12.55 -9.49
CA ARG A 15 -24.18 -12.41 -8.03
C ARG A 15 -23.32 -11.26 -7.52
N PHE A 16 -22.10 -11.12 -8.08
CA PHE A 16 -21.17 -10.04 -7.75
C PHE A 16 -21.79 -8.68 -8.08
N PHE A 17 -22.28 -8.50 -9.31
CA PHE A 17 -22.89 -7.24 -9.72
C PHE A 17 -24.18 -6.92 -8.93
N ARG A 18 -25.06 -7.91 -8.70
CA ARG A 18 -26.28 -7.69 -7.90
C ARG A 18 -26.01 -7.34 -6.44
N LYS A 19 -24.96 -7.85 -5.82
CA LYS A 19 -24.69 -7.67 -4.39
C LYS A 19 -23.81 -6.50 -4.04
N ARG A 20 -22.94 -6.10 -4.94
CA ARG A 20 -21.86 -5.15 -4.61
C ARG A 20 -21.97 -3.82 -5.33
N PHE A 21 -22.72 -3.76 -6.43
CA PHE A 21 -22.71 -2.60 -7.29
C PHE A 21 -24.08 -2.01 -7.49
N PHE A 22 -24.16 -0.71 -7.40
CA PHE A 22 -25.34 0.08 -7.71
C PHE A 22 -24.95 1.22 -8.66
N ASP A 23 -25.94 1.74 -9.37
CA ASP A 23 -25.72 2.86 -10.26
C ASP A 23 -25.25 4.10 -9.51
N HIS A 24 -24.41 4.87 -10.17
CA HIS A 24 -23.97 6.15 -9.65
C HIS A 24 -25.19 7.08 -9.40
N PRO A 25 -25.32 7.71 -8.21
CA PRO A 25 -26.51 8.47 -7.85
C PRO A 25 -26.87 9.59 -8.83
N ARG A 26 -25.87 10.15 -9.52
CA ARG A 26 -26.05 11.25 -10.50
C ARG A 26 -25.99 10.81 -11.96
N LYS A 27 -25.66 9.55 -12.24
CA LYS A 27 -25.50 9.06 -13.62
C LYS A 27 -25.97 7.60 -13.72
N PRO A 28 -27.28 7.36 -13.90
CA PRO A 28 -27.82 6.02 -14.09
C PRO A 28 -27.09 5.27 -15.22
N GLY A 29 -26.84 3.98 -15.01
CA GLY A 29 -26.09 3.13 -15.93
C GLY A 29 -24.56 3.23 -15.79
N LEU A 30 -24.03 4.15 -14.95
CA LEU A 30 -22.63 4.20 -14.59
C LEU A 30 -22.47 3.62 -13.18
N PRO A 31 -21.60 2.62 -12.95
CA PRO A 31 -21.31 2.14 -11.61
C PRO A 31 -20.75 3.24 -10.69
N PHE A 32 -21.12 3.23 -9.43
CA PHE A 32 -20.79 4.29 -8.45
C PHE A 32 -19.29 4.53 -8.23
N TRP A 33 -18.44 3.55 -8.52
CA TRP A 33 -16.99 3.68 -8.35
C TRP A 33 -16.29 4.46 -9.47
N TYR A 34 -16.96 4.67 -10.60
CA TYR A 34 -16.40 5.49 -11.67
C TYR A 34 -16.49 6.98 -11.33
N SER A 35 -15.46 7.72 -11.71
CA SER A 35 -15.49 9.17 -11.73
C SER A 35 -16.47 9.67 -12.79
N VAL A 36 -17.27 10.66 -12.45
CA VAL A 36 -18.19 11.30 -13.40
C VAL A 36 -17.48 12.38 -14.20
N GLU A 37 -16.63 13.14 -13.53
CA GLU A 37 -15.80 14.18 -14.13
C GLU A 37 -14.48 13.60 -14.63
N GLN A 38 -14.02 14.00 -15.79
CA GLN A 38 -12.71 13.60 -16.33
C GLN A 38 -11.65 14.63 -15.95
N PRO A 39 -10.43 14.22 -15.57
CA PRO A 39 -9.35 15.16 -15.26
C PRO A 39 -9.05 16.07 -16.44
N ALA A 40 -8.99 17.38 -16.20
CA ALA A 40 -8.48 18.39 -17.13
C ALA A 40 -7.00 18.67 -16.88
N GLY A 41 -6.36 19.47 -17.75
CA GLY A 41 -4.90 19.68 -17.66
C GLY A 41 -4.42 20.41 -16.39
N ASP A 42 -5.31 21.11 -15.68
CA ASP A 42 -5.02 21.80 -14.43
C ASP A 42 -5.51 21.05 -13.18
N SER A 43 -5.97 19.82 -13.35
CA SER A 43 -6.48 18.97 -12.26
C SER A 43 -5.39 18.57 -11.30
N LEU A 44 -5.74 18.52 -10.00
CA LEU A 44 -4.87 18.09 -8.92
C LEU A 44 -5.17 16.62 -8.57
N SER A 45 -4.25 15.73 -8.93
CA SER A 45 -4.37 14.30 -8.57
C SER A 45 -3.68 14.02 -7.24
N LEU A 46 -4.49 13.66 -6.23
CA LEU A 46 -4.04 13.15 -4.95
C LEU A 46 -4.31 11.63 -4.85
N GLN A 47 -4.12 10.91 -5.96
CA GLN A 47 -4.31 9.46 -6.07
C GLN A 47 -2.98 8.71 -6.18
N SER A 48 -1.93 9.39 -6.68
CA SER A 48 -0.62 8.79 -6.90
C SER A 48 0.12 8.53 -5.58
N ASN A 49 0.78 7.38 -5.50
CA ASN A 49 1.70 7.08 -4.40
C ASN A 49 3.15 7.53 -4.68
N ASP A 50 3.41 8.27 -5.76
CA ASP A 50 4.69 8.93 -6.03
C ASP A 50 4.86 10.15 -5.10
N TYR A 51 5.12 9.86 -3.83
CA TYR A 51 5.16 10.87 -2.76
C TYR A 51 6.22 11.95 -2.99
N LEU A 52 7.34 11.59 -3.62
CA LEU A 52 8.46 12.50 -3.86
C LEU A 52 8.43 13.10 -5.27
N SER A 53 7.44 12.72 -6.10
CA SER A 53 7.29 13.17 -7.48
C SER A 53 8.53 12.91 -8.33
N LEU A 54 8.93 11.64 -8.39
CA LEU A 54 10.14 11.18 -9.06
C LEU A 54 9.90 10.52 -10.42
N ALA A 55 8.66 10.23 -10.79
CA ALA A 55 8.34 9.46 -12.01
C ALA A 55 8.91 10.09 -13.29
N ASP A 56 8.99 11.43 -13.35
CA ASP A 56 9.49 12.22 -14.47
C ASP A 56 10.80 12.97 -14.17
N HIS A 57 11.54 12.56 -13.13
CA HIS A 57 12.79 13.22 -12.74
C HIS A 57 13.88 13.05 -13.83
N PRO A 58 14.50 14.13 -14.34
CA PRO A 58 15.42 14.08 -15.49
C PRO A 58 16.58 13.11 -15.30
N HIS A 59 17.25 13.14 -14.14
CA HIS A 59 18.37 12.24 -13.84
C HIS A 59 17.96 10.76 -13.91
N ILE A 60 16.76 10.41 -13.41
CA ILE A 60 16.25 9.04 -13.41
C ILE A 60 15.92 8.58 -14.85
N ILE A 61 15.28 9.47 -15.64
CA ILE A 61 14.98 9.21 -17.04
C ILE A 61 16.26 9.00 -17.84
N GLU A 62 17.25 9.87 -17.65
CA GLU A 62 18.54 9.80 -18.36
C GLU A 62 19.31 8.51 -18.03
N ALA A 63 19.37 8.11 -16.74
CA ALA A 63 19.96 6.84 -16.35
C ALA A 63 19.29 5.64 -17.03
N THR A 64 17.94 5.65 -17.11
CA THR A 64 17.16 4.62 -17.80
C THR A 64 17.49 4.56 -19.29
N VAL A 65 17.50 5.72 -19.96
CA VAL A 65 17.81 5.82 -21.40
C VAL A 65 19.25 5.40 -21.71
N ARG A 66 20.20 5.78 -20.86
CA ARG A 66 21.60 5.38 -21.00
C ARG A 66 21.73 3.86 -20.90
N SER A 67 21.16 3.22 -19.88
CA SER A 67 21.19 1.78 -19.73
C SER A 67 20.56 1.04 -20.94
N LEU A 68 19.44 1.53 -21.46
CA LEU A 68 18.83 0.98 -22.66
C LEU A 68 19.72 1.05 -23.92
N ARG A 69 20.60 2.05 -24.02
CA ARG A 69 21.51 2.25 -25.18
C ARG A 69 22.80 1.47 -25.05
N GLU A 70 23.36 1.37 -23.86
CA GLU A 70 24.69 0.83 -23.60
C GLU A 70 24.64 -0.67 -23.27
N GLU A 71 23.56 -1.13 -22.64
CA GLU A 71 23.40 -2.50 -22.14
C GLU A 71 22.41 -3.29 -23.03
N ALA A 72 22.81 -3.56 -24.27
CA ALA A 72 21.94 -4.21 -25.27
C ALA A 72 21.52 -5.66 -24.94
N SER A 73 21.90 -6.22 -23.80
CA SER A 73 21.63 -7.62 -23.43
C SER A 73 20.54 -7.80 -22.41
N ALA A 74 19.38 -7.17 -22.59
CA ALA A 74 18.22 -7.40 -21.74
C ALA A 74 17.66 -8.81 -21.94
N SER A 75 18.28 -9.83 -21.36
CA SER A 75 17.74 -11.18 -21.35
C SER A 75 16.72 -11.30 -20.25
N VAL A 76 15.48 -11.60 -20.59
CA VAL A 76 14.45 -11.98 -19.61
C VAL A 76 14.80 -13.37 -19.07
N MET A 77 15.06 -13.46 -17.79
CA MET A 77 15.33 -14.73 -17.12
C MET A 77 14.70 -14.77 -15.72
N SER A 78 14.67 -15.91 -15.09
CA SER A 78 14.23 -16.05 -13.70
C SER A 78 15.22 -15.35 -12.75
N PRO A 79 14.76 -14.73 -11.65
CA PRO A 79 15.62 -14.05 -10.66
C PRO A 79 16.71 -14.97 -10.10
N ILE A 80 16.43 -16.25 -9.91
CA ILE A 80 17.41 -17.20 -9.41
C ILE A 80 18.63 -17.33 -10.34
N PHE A 81 18.44 -17.29 -11.67
CA PHE A 81 19.55 -17.36 -12.61
C PHE A 81 20.37 -16.08 -12.64
N VAL A 82 19.78 -14.92 -12.35
CA VAL A 82 20.54 -13.66 -12.18
C VAL A 82 21.39 -13.74 -10.91
N PHE A 83 20.82 -14.23 -9.81
CA PHE A 83 21.55 -14.45 -8.57
C PHE A 83 22.75 -15.38 -8.74
N LEU A 84 22.59 -16.48 -9.47
CA LEU A 84 23.67 -17.45 -9.75
C LEU A 84 24.81 -16.89 -10.61
N ARG A 85 24.63 -15.72 -11.25
CA ARG A 85 25.74 -15.00 -11.92
C ARG A 85 26.67 -14.27 -10.96
N GLY A 86 26.33 -14.20 -9.68
CA GLY A 86 27.16 -13.65 -8.62
C GLY A 86 27.05 -12.14 -8.41
N ALA A 87 27.90 -11.62 -7.54
CA ALA A 87 27.83 -10.25 -7.03
C ALA A 87 28.14 -9.13 -8.05
N ALA A 88 28.59 -9.46 -9.25
CA ALA A 88 28.96 -8.47 -10.26
C ALA A 88 27.76 -7.91 -11.06
N THR A 89 26.55 -8.46 -10.86
CA THR A 89 25.35 -8.01 -11.58
C THR A 89 24.84 -6.66 -11.07
N PRO A 90 24.21 -5.81 -11.94
CA PRO A 90 23.57 -4.57 -11.49
C PRO A 90 22.56 -4.81 -10.37
N SER A 91 21.77 -5.88 -10.47
CA SER A 91 20.79 -6.27 -9.44
C SER A 91 21.44 -6.53 -8.09
N ALA A 92 22.55 -7.30 -8.04
CA ALA A 92 23.24 -7.62 -6.79
C ALA A 92 23.82 -6.35 -6.13
N ARG A 93 24.39 -5.43 -6.93
CA ARG A 93 24.89 -4.15 -6.41
C ARG A 93 23.78 -3.27 -5.85
N PHE A 94 22.65 -3.20 -6.55
CA PHE A 94 21.49 -2.44 -6.09
C PHE A 94 20.88 -3.06 -4.81
N GLU A 95 20.80 -4.39 -4.74
CA GLU A 95 20.32 -5.11 -3.55
C GLU A 95 21.18 -4.80 -2.31
N GLU A 96 22.50 -4.87 -2.44
CA GLU A 96 23.43 -4.52 -1.36
C GLU A 96 23.28 -3.06 -0.94
N ARG A 97 23.19 -2.16 -1.92
CA ARG A 97 23.07 -0.73 -1.70
C ARG A 97 21.77 -0.35 -1.00
N LEU A 98 20.63 -0.87 -1.47
CA LEU A 98 19.34 -0.58 -0.87
C LEU A 98 19.21 -1.21 0.53
N ALA A 99 19.69 -2.44 0.73
CA ALA A 99 19.71 -3.05 2.05
C ALA A 99 20.52 -2.22 3.05
N SER A 100 21.73 -1.80 2.67
CA SER A 100 22.58 -0.91 3.49
C SER A 100 21.89 0.42 3.79
N TYR A 101 21.19 1.00 2.81
CA TYR A 101 20.41 2.23 2.99
C TYR A 101 19.30 2.07 4.03
N MET A 102 18.65 0.90 4.07
CA MET A 102 17.62 0.53 5.05
C MET A 102 18.21 0.06 6.39
N GLY A 103 19.53 0.07 6.55
CA GLY A 103 20.22 -0.41 7.76
C GLY A 103 20.17 -1.93 7.95
N MET A 104 19.95 -2.71 6.88
CA MET A 104 19.87 -4.16 6.88
C MET A 104 21.13 -4.79 6.25
N GLU A 105 21.41 -6.07 6.57
CA GLU A 105 22.64 -6.74 6.11
C GLU A 105 22.59 -7.14 4.63
N ALA A 106 21.42 -7.47 4.11
CA ALA A 106 21.25 -7.95 2.74
C ALA A 106 19.82 -7.74 2.24
N GLY A 107 19.65 -7.84 0.92
CA GLY A 107 18.35 -7.67 0.30
C GLY A 107 18.12 -8.57 -0.91
N ILE A 108 16.87 -8.66 -1.32
CA ILE A 108 16.40 -9.39 -2.48
C ILE A 108 15.45 -8.50 -3.27
N LEU A 109 15.81 -8.23 -4.52
CA LEU A 109 14.98 -7.48 -5.45
C LEU A 109 13.87 -8.40 -5.99
N CYS A 110 12.65 -7.89 -5.95
CA CYS A 110 11.44 -8.59 -6.40
C CYS A 110 10.72 -7.78 -7.49
N GLN A 111 9.81 -8.41 -8.22
CA GLN A 111 9.08 -7.79 -9.33
C GLN A 111 8.07 -6.73 -8.88
N SER A 112 7.53 -6.89 -7.68
CA SER A 112 6.62 -5.97 -7.03
C SER A 112 6.66 -6.15 -5.52
N GLY A 113 6.17 -5.15 -4.77
CA GLY A 113 5.95 -5.31 -3.34
C GLY A 113 4.96 -6.44 -3.02
N TYR A 114 4.02 -6.70 -3.93
CA TYR A 114 3.10 -7.83 -3.81
C TYR A 114 3.84 -9.16 -3.81
N ASP A 115 4.74 -9.38 -4.80
CA ASP A 115 5.56 -10.60 -4.91
C ASP A 115 6.53 -10.73 -3.75
N ALA A 116 7.09 -9.61 -3.26
CA ALA A 116 7.95 -9.59 -2.08
C ALA A 116 7.22 -10.14 -0.85
N ASN A 117 6.01 -9.65 -0.57
CA ASN A 117 5.21 -10.10 0.56
C ASN A 117 4.74 -11.55 0.42
N VAL A 118 4.19 -11.91 -0.74
CA VAL A 118 3.71 -13.29 -0.98
C VAL A 118 4.86 -14.28 -0.91
N GLY A 119 5.96 -13.98 -1.62
CA GLY A 119 7.13 -14.86 -1.68
C GLY A 119 7.85 -14.99 -0.34
N LEU A 120 7.93 -13.92 0.46
CA LEU A 120 8.52 -13.99 1.79
C LEU A 120 7.67 -14.84 2.72
N LEU A 121 6.37 -14.55 2.85
CA LEU A 121 5.50 -15.27 3.78
C LEU A 121 5.36 -16.75 3.43
N GLN A 122 5.33 -17.09 2.14
CA GLN A 122 5.35 -18.49 1.67
C GLN A 122 6.56 -19.27 2.21
N VAL A 123 7.67 -18.59 2.48
CA VAL A 123 8.93 -19.21 2.94
C VAL A 123 9.07 -19.21 4.45
N VAL A 124 8.67 -18.10 5.11
CA VAL A 124 8.92 -17.91 6.54
C VAL A 124 7.78 -18.41 7.43
N ALA A 125 6.57 -18.55 6.88
CA ALA A 125 5.45 -19.20 7.55
C ALA A 125 5.34 -20.67 7.10
N GLN A 126 4.88 -21.53 8.00
CA GLN A 126 4.68 -22.95 7.72
C GLN A 126 3.19 -23.30 7.76
N GLN A 127 2.82 -24.38 7.09
CA GLN A 127 1.44 -24.87 7.09
C GLN A 127 0.91 -25.03 8.54
N GLY A 128 -0.23 -24.40 8.80
CA GLY A 128 -0.88 -24.42 10.11
C GLY A 128 -0.22 -23.56 11.19
N GLN A 129 0.94 -22.95 10.94
CA GLN A 129 1.60 -22.04 11.89
C GLN A 129 0.81 -20.74 12.04
N PRO A 130 0.64 -20.20 13.28
CA PRO A 130 -0.04 -18.91 13.45
C PRO A 130 0.75 -17.77 12.82
N VAL A 131 0.05 -16.96 12.03
CA VAL A 131 0.54 -15.68 11.51
C VAL A 131 -0.38 -14.59 12.04
N TYR A 132 0.14 -13.78 12.96
CA TYR A 132 -0.56 -12.68 13.59
C TYR A 132 -0.52 -11.47 12.65
N ILE A 133 -1.68 -11.08 12.13
CA ILE A 133 -1.79 -10.04 11.13
C ILE A 133 -2.72 -8.91 11.59
N ASP A 134 -2.24 -7.66 11.47
CA ASP A 134 -3.08 -6.49 11.72
C ASP A 134 -4.26 -6.46 10.75
N GLN A 135 -5.43 -6.09 11.25
CA GLN A 135 -6.66 -6.10 10.44
C GLN A 135 -6.61 -5.16 9.23
N TYR A 136 -5.75 -4.15 9.23
CA TYR A 136 -5.56 -3.20 8.13
C TYR A 136 -4.31 -3.47 7.29
N ALA A 137 -3.61 -4.57 7.56
CA ALA A 137 -2.45 -4.97 6.78
C ALA A 137 -2.80 -5.18 5.30
N HIS A 138 -1.84 -4.89 4.43
CA HIS A 138 -2.04 -4.92 2.99
C HIS A 138 -2.45 -6.31 2.48
N ALA A 139 -3.30 -6.35 1.44
CA ALA A 139 -3.85 -7.58 0.87
C ALA A 139 -2.80 -8.61 0.44
N SER A 140 -1.60 -8.18 0.02
CA SER A 140 -0.51 -9.11 -0.34
C SER A 140 0.02 -9.91 0.86
N LEU A 141 -0.03 -9.34 2.07
CA LEU A 141 0.35 -10.05 3.29
C LEU A 141 -0.66 -11.17 3.60
N TRP A 142 -1.95 -10.88 3.46
CA TRP A 142 -3.01 -11.90 3.55
C TRP A 142 -2.84 -12.99 2.50
N GLN A 143 -2.51 -12.62 1.26
CA GLN A 143 -2.28 -13.59 0.19
C GLN A 143 -1.04 -14.45 0.48
N GLY A 144 0.01 -13.87 1.06
CA GLY A 144 1.19 -14.62 1.47
C GLY A 144 0.89 -15.68 2.54
N ILE A 145 0.04 -15.36 3.53
CA ILE A 145 -0.44 -16.31 4.54
C ILE A 145 -1.18 -17.47 3.87
N HIS A 146 -2.07 -17.17 2.90
CA HIS A 146 -2.77 -18.20 2.16
C HIS A 146 -1.83 -19.06 1.31
N ALA A 147 -0.83 -18.44 0.66
CA ALA A 147 0.16 -19.19 -0.13
C ALA A 147 1.06 -20.11 0.71
N ALA A 148 1.25 -19.77 1.99
CA ALA A 148 1.95 -20.62 2.97
C ALA A 148 1.06 -21.69 3.61
N GLU A 149 -0.25 -21.68 3.33
CA GLU A 149 -1.25 -22.51 4.04
C GLU A 149 -1.18 -22.33 5.58
N ALA A 150 -0.74 -21.16 6.02
CA ALA A 150 -0.60 -20.82 7.43
C ALA A 150 -1.94 -20.38 8.05
N GLN A 151 -2.02 -20.42 9.38
CA GLN A 151 -3.21 -19.99 10.10
C GLN A 151 -3.20 -18.47 10.30
N ALA A 152 -4.06 -17.74 9.61
CA ALA A 152 -4.22 -16.31 9.86
C ALA A 152 -4.90 -16.05 11.21
N VAL A 153 -4.22 -15.35 12.11
CA VAL A 153 -4.72 -14.91 13.42
C VAL A 153 -4.78 -13.37 13.37
N ARG A 154 -5.97 -12.85 13.07
CA ARG A 154 -6.17 -11.40 12.94
C ARG A 154 -6.26 -10.74 14.30
N PHE A 155 -5.56 -9.61 14.51
CA PHE A 155 -5.72 -8.74 15.67
C PHE A 155 -6.25 -7.35 15.26
N PRO A 156 -6.92 -6.63 16.20
CA PRO A 156 -7.39 -5.27 15.94
C PRO A 156 -6.25 -4.32 15.62
N HIS A 157 -6.53 -3.30 14.82
CA HIS A 157 -5.52 -2.37 14.33
C HIS A 157 -4.68 -1.74 15.45
N ASN A 158 -3.36 -1.96 15.38
CA ASN A 158 -2.37 -1.46 16.34
C ASN A 158 -2.58 -1.90 17.80
N ASP A 159 -3.44 -2.90 18.06
CA ASP A 159 -3.71 -3.41 19.40
C ASP A 159 -2.64 -4.39 19.87
N THR A 160 -1.63 -3.85 20.52
CA THR A 160 -0.50 -4.63 21.04
C THR A 160 -0.86 -5.52 22.23
N GLU A 161 -1.90 -5.17 22.97
CA GLU A 161 -2.35 -5.97 24.11
C GLU A 161 -3.09 -7.22 23.63
N GLU A 162 -4.02 -7.07 22.69
CA GLU A 162 -4.69 -8.20 22.07
C GLU A 162 -3.68 -9.11 21.33
N LEU A 163 -2.69 -8.52 20.65
CA LEU A 163 -1.62 -9.31 20.03
C LEU A 163 -0.89 -10.18 21.06
N ARG A 164 -0.52 -9.66 22.25
CA ARG A 164 0.12 -10.43 23.31
C ARG A 164 -0.75 -11.61 23.77
N GLN A 165 -2.05 -11.37 23.94
CA GLN A 165 -3.00 -12.40 24.36
C GLN A 165 -3.15 -13.49 23.32
N LEU A 166 -3.23 -13.11 22.04
CA LEU A 166 -3.30 -14.07 20.92
C LEU A 166 -2.02 -14.92 20.82
N VAL A 167 -0.84 -14.31 20.97
CA VAL A 167 0.43 -15.06 20.97
C VAL A 167 0.51 -15.99 22.18
N ALA A 168 0.07 -15.57 23.35
CA ALA A 168 0.02 -16.42 24.54
C ALA A 168 -0.93 -17.64 24.34
N THR A 169 -1.99 -17.46 23.57
CA THR A 169 -3.00 -18.51 23.30
C THR A 169 -2.56 -19.49 22.22
N HIS A 170 -1.99 -19.00 21.12
CA HIS A 170 -1.67 -19.81 19.93
C HIS A 170 -0.20 -20.19 19.82
N GLY A 171 0.68 -19.60 20.65
CA GLY A 171 2.12 -19.87 20.62
C GLY A 171 2.90 -18.96 19.66
N PRO A 172 4.25 -19.14 19.58
CA PRO A 172 5.09 -18.35 18.70
C PRO A 172 4.79 -18.62 17.22
N GLY A 173 4.86 -17.55 16.42
CA GLY A 173 4.57 -17.60 14.99
C GLY A 173 5.20 -16.41 14.26
N VAL A 174 4.53 -15.91 13.24
CA VAL A 174 4.97 -14.73 12.48
C VAL A 174 4.05 -13.55 12.76
N ILE A 175 4.61 -12.40 13.18
CA ILE A 175 3.88 -11.13 13.33
C ILE A 175 4.08 -10.33 12.04
N VAL A 176 2.99 -9.84 11.45
CA VAL A 176 2.99 -9.14 10.16
C VAL A 176 2.24 -7.82 10.27
N VAL A 177 2.93 -6.71 10.01
CA VAL A 177 2.39 -5.35 10.11
C VAL A 177 2.89 -4.45 8.97
N ASP A 178 2.11 -3.42 8.62
CA ASP A 178 2.60 -2.31 7.79
C ASP A 178 3.18 -1.23 8.71
N SER A 179 4.31 -0.64 8.39
CA SER A 179 4.88 0.48 9.16
C SER A 179 4.00 1.73 9.09
N VAL A 180 3.45 2.00 7.90
CA VAL A 180 2.43 3.02 7.60
C VAL A 180 1.32 2.37 6.78
N TYR A 181 0.09 2.39 7.28
CA TYR A 181 -1.04 1.71 6.66
C TYR A 181 -1.61 2.47 5.48
N SER A 182 -1.83 1.77 4.38
CA SER A 182 -2.14 2.33 3.06
C SER A 182 -3.47 3.07 2.96
N THR A 183 -4.45 2.74 3.79
CA THR A 183 -5.81 3.33 3.74
C THR A 183 -5.97 4.56 4.62
N SER A 184 -5.32 4.55 5.79
CA SER A 184 -5.51 5.56 6.85
C SER A 184 -4.33 6.52 6.98
N GLY A 185 -3.10 6.07 6.65
CA GLY A 185 -1.88 6.76 7.03
C GLY A 185 -1.59 6.70 8.52
N SER A 186 -2.12 5.69 9.23
CA SER A 186 -1.75 5.41 10.62
C SER A 186 -0.37 4.75 10.68
N VAL A 187 0.34 4.99 11.78
CA VAL A 187 1.67 4.43 12.03
C VAL A 187 1.56 3.23 12.97
N CYS A 188 2.30 2.18 12.67
CA CYS A 188 2.44 1.01 13.55
C CYS A 188 3.30 1.36 14.76
N PRO A 189 2.95 0.92 15.98
CA PRO A 189 3.80 1.05 17.17
C PRO A 189 4.97 0.05 17.13
N LEU A 190 5.87 0.22 16.15
CA LEU A 190 6.97 -0.73 15.85
C LEU A 190 7.83 -1.11 17.07
N PRO A 191 8.20 -0.18 18.00
CA PRO A 191 8.94 -0.58 19.19
C PRO A 191 8.22 -1.66 20.02
N ALA A 192 6.91 -1.50 20.21
CA ALA A 192 6.11 -2.48 20.96
C ALA A 192 5.95 -3.81 20.21
N MET A 193 5.85 -3.77 18.86
CA MET A 193 5.83 -4.99 18.04
C MET A 193 7.14 -5.78 18.15
N VAL A 194 8.28 -5.07 18.14
CA VAL A 194 9.60 -5.67 18.34
C VAL A 194 9.73 -6.31 19.73
N GLU A 195 9.31 -5.60 20.79
CA GLU A 195 9.34 -6.14 22.15
C GLU A 195 8.49 -7.42 22.27
N ILE A 196 7.32 -7.45 21.65
CA ILE A 196 6.47 -8.65 21.64
C ILE A 196 7.17 -9.79 20.90
N ALA A 197 7.70 -9.52 19.72
CA ALA A 197 8.37 -10.55 18.92
C ALA A 197 9.57 -11.18 19.67
N GLU A 198 10.42 -10.34 20.28
CA GLU A 198 11.56 -10.81 21.07
C GLU A 198 11.15 -11.60 22.32
N ALA A 199 10.15 -11.10 23.06
CA ALA A 199 9.68 -11.75 24.28
C ALA A 199 9.01 -13.12 24.03
N THR A 200 8.45 -13.31 22.83
CA THR A 200 7.66 -14.51 22.50
C THR A 200 8.37 -15.47 21.54
N GLY A 201 9.52 -15.07 20.97
CA GLY A 201 10.21 -15.82 19.92
C GLY A 201 9.49 -15.81 18.58
N CYS A 202 8.59 -14.84 18.34
CA CYS A 202 7.94 -14.65 17.05
C CYS A 202 8.90 -14.05 16.02
N VAL A 203 8.72 -14.42 14.76
CA VAL A 203 9.33 -13.72 13.63
C VAL A 203 8.56 -12.42 13.37
N LEU A 204 9.24 -11.30 13.17
CA LEU A 204 8.61 -10.03 12.82
C LEU A 204 8.90 -9.64 11.36
N VAL A 205 7.83 -9.42 10.60
CA VAL A 205 7.83 -8.91 9.23
C VAL A 205 7.16 -7.52 9.21
N VAL A 206 7.86 -6.51 8.69
CA VAL A 206 7.36 -5.13 8.59
C VAL A 206 7.33 -4.71 7.13
N ASP A 207 6.15 -4.36 6.61
CA ASP A 207 6.01 -3.75 5.28
C ASP A 207 6.24 -2.24 5.37
N GLU A 208 7.31 -1.76 4.74
CA GLU A 208 7.69 -0.34 4.67
C GLU A 208 7.32 0.33 3.34
N SER A 209 6.39 -0.22 2.59
CA SER A 209 5.97 0.32 1.29
C SER A 209 5.60 1.81 1.34
N HIS A 210 5.06 2.29 2.46
CA HIS A 210 4.62 3.68 2.62
C HIS A 210 5.53 4.54 3.51
N SER A 211 6.62 3.98 4.04
CA SER A 211 7.62 4.71 4.84
C SER A 211 8.98 4.82 4.15
N LEU A 212 9.42 3.80 3.41
CA LEU A 212 10.66 3.84 2.64
C LEU A 212 10.65 4.98 1.62
N GLY A 213 11.70 5.78 1.59
CA GLY A 213 11.83 6.99 0.79
C GLY A 213 11.27 8.26 1.45
N THR A 214 10.37 8.14 2.43
CA THR A 214 9.67 9.29 3.02
C THR A 214 9.98 9.51 4.51
N HIS A 215 10.29 8.49 5.27
CA HIS A 215 10.58 8.54 6.71
C HIS A 215 12.06 8.32 7.00
N GLY A 216 12.55 8.93 8.06
CA GLY A 216 13.97 9.00 8.43
C GLY A 216 14.68 10.19 7.80
N ASP A 217 15.86 10.51 8.30
CA ASP A 217 16.62 11.69 7.88
C ASP A 217 17.02 11.64 6.39
N ARG A 218 17.29 10.44 5.90
CA ARG A 218 17.62 10.20 4.49
C ARG A 218 16.47 9.59 3.69
N GLY A 219 15.38 9.19 4.34
CA GLY A 219 14.29 8.43 3.74
C GLY A 219 14.48 6.90 3.84
N GLU A 220 15.26 6.45 4.80
CA GLU A 220 15.65 5.05 5.02
C GLU A 220 14.53 4.15 5.53
N GLY A 221 13.36 4.71 5.84
CA GLY A 221 12.21 4.01 6.39
C GLY A 221 12.13 4.05 7.91
N LEU A 222 10.97 3.71 8.47
CA LEU A 222 10.71 3.81 9.91
C LEU A 222 11.51 2.81 10.75
N VAL A 223 11.72 1.59 10.26
CA VAL A 223 12.48 0.57 10.98
C VAL A 223 13.91 1.06 11.24
N CYS A 224 14.56 1.59 10.21
CA CYS A 224 15.91 2.15 10.32
C CYS A 224 15.90 3.44 11.16
N ALA A 225 15.01 4.37 10.91
CA ALA A 225 14.90 5.65 11.61
C ALA A 225 14.68 5.49 13.12
N LEU A 226 14.01 4.42 13.55
CA LEU A 226 13.80 4.09 14.95
C LEU A 226 14.91 3.22 15.57
N GLY A 227 15.98 2.92 14.80
CA GLY A 227 17.09 2.09 15.27
C GLY A 227 16.72 0.61 15.48
N LEU A 228 15.71 0.11 14.77
CA LEU A 228 15.17 -1.23 14.96
C LEU A 228 15.68 -2.27 13.96
N SER A 229 16.54 -1.88 13.00
CA SER A 229 16.98 -2.73 11.89
C SER A 229 17.58 -4.06 12.34
N SER A 230 18.36 -4.08 13.44
CA SER A 230 18.95 -5.32 13.97
C SER A 230 17.97 -6.18 14.79
N ARG A 231 16.75 -5.70 15.03
CA ARG A 231 15.74 -6.33 15.88
C ARG A 231 14.51 -6.82 15.08
N VAL A 232 14.40 -6.41 13.80
CA VAL A 232 13.37 -6.87 12.87
C VAL A 232 13.95 -7.95 11.97
N HIS A 233 13.22 -9.05 11.79
CA HIS A 233 13.71 -10.19 11.00
C HIS A 233 13.69 -9.88 9.49
N PHE A 234 12.57 -9.32 9.03
CA PHE A 234 12.34 -9.02 7.63
C PHE A 234 11.63 -7.68 7.45
N VAL A 235 12.13 -6.89 6.52
CA VAL A 235 11.47 -5.67 6.04
C VAL A 235 11.14 -5.87 4.58
N THR A 236 9.88 -5.65 4.19
CA THR A 236 9.47 -5.64 2.80
C THR A 236 9.13 -4.22 2.35
N ALA A 237 9.23 -3.95 1.07
CA ALA A 237 8.81 -2.66 0.52
C ALA A 237 8.34 -2.78 -0.93
N SER A 238 7.31 -2.04 -1.29
CA SER A 238 6.96 -1.75 -2.68
C SER A 238 7.69 -0.50 -3.15
N LEU A 239 8.54 -0.64 -4.15
CA LEU A 239 9.24 0.49 -4.76
C LEU A 239 8.31 1.30 -5.72
N ALA A 240 7.06 0.86 -5.92
CA ALA A 240 6.06 1.59 -6.69
C ALA A 240 5.43 2.78 -5.93
N LYS A 241 6.00 3.16 -4.80
CA LYS A 241 5.57 4.30 -3.98
C LYS A 241 6.57 5.46 -4.12
N ALA A 242 7.32 5.80 -3.09
CA ALA A 242 8.28 6.90 -3.14
C ALA A 242 9.37 6.72 -4.23
N PHE A 243 9.71 5.49 -4.60
CA PHE A 243 10.63 5.21 -5.71
C PHE A 243 9.99 5.36 -7.10
N ALA A 244 8.69 5.57 -7.19
CA ALA A 244 7.94 5.85 -8.41
C ALA A 244 8.16 4.84 -9.56
N TYR A 245 8.52 3.59 -9.23
CA TYR A 245 8.71 2.54 -10.23
C TYR A 245 8.32 1.16 -9.69
N ARG A 246 7.81 0.30 -10.59
CA ARG A 246 7.45 -1.07 -10.21
C ARG A 246 8.68 -1.83 -9.74
N ALA A 247 8.65 -2.36 -8.59
CA ALA A 247 9.53 -3.36 -8.01
C ALA A 247 9.09 -3.63 -6.57
N GLY A 248 9.65 -4.65 -5.97
CA GLY A 248 9.57 -4.95 -4.56
C GLY A 248 10.95 -5.25 -3.99
N PHE A 249 11.04 -5.20 -2.68
CA PHE A 249 12.29 -5.48 -1.99
C PHE A 249 12.01 -6.25 -0.69
N ILE A 250 12.88 -7.20 -0.37
CA ILE A 250 12.94 -7.88 0.92
C ILE A 250 14.30 -7.59 1.51
N ALA A 251 14.37 -6.93 2.66
CA ALA A 251 15.59 -6.71 3.41
C ALA A 251 15.63 -7.61 4.64
N CYS A 252 16.76 -8.24 4.91
CA CYS A 252 16.90 -9.23 5.99
C CYS A 252 18.36 -9.43 6.40
N SER A 253 18.60 -10.33 7.37
CA SER A 253 19.95 -10.83 7.65
C SER A 253 20.45 -11.68 6.48
N LYS A 254 21.75 -11.55 6.18
CA LYS A 254 22.43 -12.25 5.08
C LYS A 254 22.21 -13.76 5.10
N ARG A 255 22.10 -14.36 6.29
CA ARG A 255 21.85 -15.82 6.47
C ARG A 255 20.55 -16.32 5.84
N TYR A 256 19.55 -15.43 5.60
CA TYR A 256 18.23 -15.82 5.05
C TYR A 256 18.14 -15.70 3.54
N VAL A 257 19.09 -15.00 2.88
CA VAL A 257 18.98 -14.66 1.45
C VAL A 257 18.86 -15.90 0.57
N GLU A 258 19.80 -16.85 0.72
CA GLU A 258 19.77 -18.08 -0.09
C GLU A 258 18.51 -18.91 0.18
N TYR A 259 18.13 -19.04 1.46
CA TYR A 259 16.93 -19.77 1.85
C TYR A 259 15.68 -19.19 1.16
N ILE A 260 15.52 -17.86 1.15
CA ILE A 260 14.38 -17.21 0.49
C ILE A 260 14.47 -17.41 -1.04
N ARG A 261 15.63 -17.22 -1.64
CA ARG A 261 15.79 -17.31 -3.11
C ARG A 261 15.52 -18.72 -3.64
N PHE A 262 15.88 -19.76 -2.89
CA PHE A 262 15.69 -21.14 -3.31
C PHE A 262 14.37 -21.77 -2.86
N SER A 263 13.55 -21.02 -2.08
CA SER A 263 12.27 -21.52 -1.56
C SER A 263 11.06 -20.71 -2.02
N SER A 264 11.26 -19.43 -2.37
CA SER A 264 10.18 -18.53 -2.79
C SER A 264 9.79 -18.76 -4.24
N PHE A 265 8.53 -19.10 -4.50
CA PHE A 265 8.05 -19.34 -5.86
C PHE A 265 8.21 -18.09 -6.77
N PRO A 266 7.89 -16.86 -6.35
CA PRO A 266 8.18 -15.67 -7.16
C PRO A 266 9.67 -15.52 -7.49
N ALA A 267 10.59 -15.87 -6.60
CA ALA A 267 12.01 -15.78 -6.86
C ALA A 267 12.53 -16.84 -7.85
N ILE A 268 11.83 -17.97 -7.98
CA ILE A 268 12.23 -19.07 -8.87
C ILE A 268 11.49 -19.05 -10.19
N PHE A 269 10.17 -18.85 -10.18
CA PHE A 269 9.28 -19.10 -11.30
C PHE A 269 8.70 -17.83 -11.95
N SER A 270 9.21 -16.64 -11.61
CA SER A 270 8.88 -15.41 -12.30
C SER A 270 10.03 -14.89 -13.18
N SER A 271 9.87 -13.74 -13.82
CA SER A 271 10.94 -13.09 -14.60
C SER A 271 11.56 -11.96 -13.78
N THR A 272 12.88 -11.75 -13.88
CA THR A 272 13.58 -10.68 -13.18
C THR A 272 13.27 -9.29 -13.75
N LEU A 273 13.62 -8.26 -13.02
CA LEU A 273 13.69 -6.91 -13.56
C LEU A 273 14.82 -6.83 -14.59
N LEU A 274 14.61 -6.03 -15.64
CA LEU A 274 15.60 -5.77 -16.66
C LEU A 274 16.66 -4.79 -16.16
N GLU A 275 17.86 -4.80 -16.75
CA GLU A 275 18.98 -3.96 -16.29
C GLU A 275 18.66 -2.46 -16.28
N HIS A 276 17.91 -1.96 -17.28
CA HIS A 276 17.47 -0.57 -17.31
C HIS A 276 16.43 -0.22 -16.21
N GLU A 277 15.66 -1.21 -15.76
CA GLU A 277 14.75 -1.04 -14.63
C GLU A 277 15.55 -0.93 -13.31
N VAL A 278 16.61 -1.73 -13.18
CA VAL A 278 17.52 -1.66 -12.03
C VAL A 278 18.31 -0.33 -12.04
N ALA A 279 18.83 0.09 -13.21
CA ALA A 279 19.50 1.37 -13.36
C ALA A 279 18.59 2.56 -12.98
N ARG A 280 17.30 2.47 -13.35
CA ARG A 280 16.29 3.44 -12.94
C ARG A 280 16.12 3.49 -11.41
N LEU A 281 15.99 2.35 -10.76
CA LEU A 281 15.84 2.26 -9.31
C LEU A 281 17.07 2.76 -8.56
N ASP A 282 18.25 2.45 -9.09
CA ASP A 282 19.52 2.89 -8.51
C ASP A 282 19.68 4.42 -8.57
N ALA A 283 19.38 5.01 -9.74
CA ALA A 283 19.33 6.47 -9.90
C ALA A 283 18.24 7.12 -9.02
N THR A 284 17.13 6.42 -8.81
CA THR A 284 16.08 6.90 -7.90
C THR A 284 16.58 6.96 -6.45
N LEU A 285 17.33 5.95 -6.01
CA LEU A 285 17.93 5.96 -4.68
C LEU A 285 18.92 7.12 -4.52
N ASP A 286 19.71 7.46 -5.56
CA ASP A 286 20.58 8.64 -5.56
C ASP A 286 19.79 9.93 -5.31
N VAL A 287 18.67 10.10 -6.02
CA VAL A 287 17.83 11.29 -5.89
C VAL A 287 17.18 11.36 -4.50
N ILE A 288 16.64 10.24 -3.99
CA ILE A 288 16.03 10.19 -2.65
C ILE A 288 17.04 10.57 -1.56
N ALA A 289 18.26 10.04 -1.67
CA ALA A 289 19.34 10.32 -0.70
C ALA A 289 19.92 11.74 -0.86
N GLY A 290 20.04 12.21 -2.11
CA GLY A 290 20.71 13.48 -2.45
C GLY A 290 19.81 14.72 -2.43
N GLU A 291 18.48 14.56 -2.48
CA GLU A 291 17.51 15.66 -2.53
C GLU A 291 16.58 15.68 -1.30
N PRO A 292 17.07 15.95 -0.08
CA PRO A 292 16.26 15.97 1.14
C PRO A 292 15.10 16.98 1.09
N GLN A 293 15.24 18.06 0.31
CA GLN A 293 14.22 19.09 0.13
C GLN A 293 12.90 18.54 -0.40
N ARG A 294 12.90 17.38 -1.09
CA ARG A 294 11.66 16.73 -1.52
C ARG A 294 10.89 16.14 -0.34
N ARG A 295 11.58 15.52 0.62
CA ARG A 295 10.95 15.03 1.86
C ARG A 295 10.48 16.19 2.72
N GLU A 296 11.29 17.24 2.86
CA GLU A 296 10.91 18.46 3.57
C GLU A 296 9.63 19.06 2.99
N ARG A 297 9.55 19.16 1.65
CA ARG A 297 8.37 19.66 0.94
C ARG A 297 7.16 18.72 1.13
N LEU A 298 7.33 17.41 1.03
CA LEU A 298 6.29 16.43 1.32
C LEU A 298 5.69 16.64 2.72
N TRP A 299 6.55 16.77 3.73
CA TRP A 299 6.10 16.93 5.11
C TRP A 299 5.51 18.32 5.39
N HIS A 300 6.02 19.35 4.76
CA HIS A 300 5.39 20.68 4.78
C HIS A 300 3.96 20.60 4.22
N ASN A 301 3.80 20.05 3.02
CA ASN A 301 2.51 19.89 2.36
C ASN A 301 1.55 19.03 3.20
N THR A 302 2.06 17.94 3.77
CA THR A 302 1.27 17.04 4.61
C THR A 302 0.73 17.75 5.84
N ARG A 303 1.56 18.46 6.59
CA ARG A 303 1.12 19.21 7.78
C ARG A 303 0.07 20.24 7.41
N ARG A 304 0.33 21.08 6.40
CA ARG A 304 -0.56 22.15 6.00
C ARG A 304 -1.92 21.61 5.54
N LEU A 305 -1.92 20.57 4.72
CA LEU A 305 -3.16 19.97 4.23
C LEU A 305 -3.96 19.30 5.35
N ARG A 306 -3.29 18.54 6.25
CA ARG A 306 -3.96 17.92 7.40
C ARG A 306 -4.54 18.94 8.37
N GLU A 307 -3.81 20.01 8.66
CA GLU A 307 -4.29 21.11 9.52
C GLU A 307 -5.53 21.78 8.92
N GLY A 308 -5.49 22.12 7.63
CA GLY A 308 -6.62 22.71 6.94
C GLY A 308 -7.85 21.82 6.87
N ILE A 309 -7.67 20.54 6.51
CA ILE A 309 -8.78 19.55 6.47
C ILE A 309 -9.39 19.37 7.87
N ARG A 310 -8.58 19.31 8.93
CA ARG A 310 -9.06 19.21 10.31
C ARG A 310 -9.82 20.47 10.73
N ALA A 311 -9.32 21.66 10.38
CA ALA A 311 -9.97 22.93 10.68
C ALA A 311 -11.35 23.06 10.02
N LEU A 312 -11.54 22.45 8.84
CA LEU A 312 -12.84 22.34 8.17
C LEU A 312 -13.80 21.35 8.83
N GLY A 313 -13.35 20.57 9.83
CA GLY A 313 -14.18 19.65 10.59
C GLY A 313 -14.29 18.23 10.00
N TYR A 314 -13.42 17.85 9.08
CA TYR A 314 -13.34 16.49 8.57
C TYR A 314 -12.71 15.53 9.58
N ASP A 315 -13.25 14.30 9.68
CA ASP A 315 -12.65 13.24 10.50
C ASP A 315 -11.49 12.56 9.74
N ILE A 316 -10.29 12.92 10.12
CA ILE A 316 -9.01 12.33 9.68
C ILE A 316 -8.21 11.79 10.87
N SER A 317 -8.89 11.44 11.96
CA SER A 317 -8.28 10.99 13.21
C SER A 317 -7.57 9.64 13.12
N ASN A 318 -7.84 8.88 12.05
CA ASN A 318 -7.35 7.52 11.82
C ASN A 318 -5.89 7.45 11.35
N GLY A 319 -5.20 8.57 11.13
CA GLY A 319 -3.80 8.57 10.69
C GLY A 319 -3.11 9.91 10.88
N THR A 320 -1.80 9.94 10.66
CA THR A 320 -0.94 11.12 10.87
C THR A 320 -0.07 11.46 9.65
N GLU A 321 0.09 10.54 8.70
CA GLU A 321 1.10 10.60 7.65
C GLU A 321 0.60 11.23 6.33
N GLN A 322 1.40 11.13 5.26
CA GLN A 322 1.13 11.68 3.92
C GLN A 322 -0.09 11.06 3.23
N ILE A 323 -0.63 10.02 3.79
CA ILE A 323 -1.90 9.40 3.38
C ILE A 323 -2.99 9.94 4.29
N ILE A 324 -3.98 10.61 3.72
CA ILE A 324 -5.08 11.22 4.47
C ILE A 324 -6.37 10.47 4.14
N GLY A 325 -6.77 9.59 5.03
CA GLY A 325 -8.04 8.86 4.94
C GLY A 325 -9.18 9.66 5.56
N ILE A 326 -10.08 10.20 4.75
CA ILE A 326 -11.25 10.95 5.22
C ILE A 326 -12.38 9.95 5.47
N ARG A 327 -12.76 9.78 6.73
CA ARG A 327 -13.85 8.90 7.13
C ARG A 327 -15.19 9.48 6.68
N SER A 328 -15.84 8.82 5.74
CA SER A 328 -17.05 9.32 5.10
C SER A 328 -18.32 8.55 5.52
N GLY A 329 -18.18 7.49 6.32
CA GLY A 329 -19.31 6.65 6.74
C GLY A 329 -19.84 5.78 5.59
N PRO A 330 -21.14 5.80 5.28
CA PRO A 330 -21.70 5.04 4.16
C PRO A 330 -21.05 5.38 2.81
N VAL A 331 -20.91 4.39 1.94
CA VAL A 331 -20.24 4.57 0.64
C VAL A 331 -20.86 5.68 -0.23
N LEU A 332 -22.15 5.93 -0.13
CA LEU A 332 -22.83 7.02 -0.84
C LEU A 332 -22.30 8.41 -0.43
N ASN A 333 -21.94 8.59 0.83
CA ASN A 333 -21.33 9.84 1.31
C ASN A 333 -19.93 10.01 0.72
N ALA A 334 -19.15 8.95 0.67
CA ALA A 334 -17.81 8.96 0.06
C ALA A 334 -17.89 9.26 -1.45
N VAL A 335 -18.87 8.70 -2.17
CA VAL A 335 -19.14 9.02 -3.57
C VAL A 335 -19.54 10.48 -3.74
N ALA A 336 -20.42 10.99 -2.89
CA ALA A 336 -20.85 12.39 -2.97
C ALA A 336 -19.70 13.37 -2.69
N LEU A 337 -18.84 13.04 -1.71
CA LEU A 337 -17.63 13.80 -1.41
C LEU A 337 -16.65 13.79 -2.59
N ARG A 338 -16.33 12.60 -3.13
CA ARG A 338 -15.48 12.44 -4.30
C ARG A 338 -15.98 13.30 -5.46
N ASP A 339 -17.25 13.16 -5.81
CA ASP A 339 -17.85 13.90 -6.92
C ASP A 339 -17.85 15.40 -6.71
N ALA A 340 -17.95 15.87 -5.47
CA ALA A 340 -17.86 17.29 -5.14
C ALA A 340 -16.43 17.82 -5.36
N LEU A 341 -15.42 17.05 -4.96
CA LEU A 341 -14.02 17.39 -5.19
C LEU A 341 -13.65 17.36 -6.68
N GLU A 342 -14.07 16.31 -7.41
CA GLU A 342 -13.82 16.20 -8.85
C GLU A 342 -14.38 17.38 -9.65
N ARG A 343 -15.55 17.91 -9.29
CA ARG A 343 -16.10 19.17 -9.89
C ARG A 343 -15.21 20.39 -9.66
N ARG A 344 -14.33 20.37 -8.69
CA ARG A 344 -13.32 21.39 -8.40
C ARG A 344 -11.94 21.01 -8.91
N GLY A 345 -11.83 19.94 -9.72
CA GLY A 345 -10.58 19.48 -10.28
C GLY A 345 -9.65 18.80 -9.29
N VAL A 346 -10.17 18.32 -8.14
CA VAL A 346 -9.39 17.59 -7.12
C VAL A 346 -9.80 16.11 -7.10
N TYR A 347 -8.85 15.22 -7.32
CA TYR A 347 -9.07 13.79 -7.48
C TYR A 347 -8.44 13.01 -6.32
N GLY A 348 -9.26 12.25 -5.57
CA GLY A 348 -8.87 11.31 -4.53
C GLY A 348 -9.31 9.88 -4.85
N SER A 349 -8.83 8.91 -4.08
CA SER A 349 -9.16 7.49 -4.24
C SER A 349 -10.26 7.06 -3.29
N LEU A 350 -11.31 6.42 -3.83
CA LEU A 350 -12.44 5.91 -3.05
C LEU A 350 -12.14 4.48 -2.56
N PHE A 351 -12.26 4.26 -1.25
CA PHE A 351 -12.15 2.95 -0.63
C PHE A 351 -13.44 2.60 0.11
N TRP A 352 -13.92 1.37 -0.07
CA TRP A 352 -15.13 0.84 0.58
C TRP A 352 -14.94 -0.63 0.92
N TYR A 353 -15.92 -1.23 1.58
CA TYR A 353 -15.88 -2.65 1.94
C TYR A 353 -15.63 -3.55 0.70
N PRO A 354 -14.69 -4.53 0.77
CA PRO A 354 -13.99 -5.00 1.96
C PRO A 354 -12.64 -4.31 2.27
N ALA A 355 -12.18 -3.35 1.48
CA ALA A 355 -10.94 -2.62 1.75
C ALA A 355 -11.03 -1.72 3.00
N THR A 356 -12.23 -1.42 3.44
CA THR A 356 -12.54 -0.74 4.70
C THR A 356 -13.61 -1.51 5.45
N GLU A 357 -13.87 -1.15 6.70
CA GLU A 357 -14.99 -1.71 7.46
C GLU A 357 -16.34 -1.41 6.83
N TRP A 358 -17.33 -2.25 7.11
CA TRP A 358 -18.70 -2.06 6.64
C TRP A 358 -19.24 -0.69 7.09
N ARG A 359 -19.80 0.08 6.14
CA ARG A 359 -20.32 1.45 6.35
C ARG A 359 -19.28 2.47 6.80
N ASN A 360 -18.01 2.22 6.59
CA ASN A 360 -16.92 3.13 6.90
C ASN A 360 -16.04 3.36 5.66
N ALA A 361 -16.67 3.81 4.57
CA ALA A 361 -15.96 4.16 3.36
C ALA A 361 -15.04 5.37 3.60
N ILE A 362 -13.91 5.37 2.92
CA ILE A 362 -12.87 6.39 3.04
C ILE A 362 -12.63 7.01 1.66
N LEU A 363 -12.58 8.33 1.61
CA LEU A 363 -11.94 9.03 0.52
C LEU A 363 -10.49 9.31 0.92
N ARG A 364 -9.55 8.68 0.21
CA ARG A 364 -8.11 8.83 0.47
C ARG A 364 -7.51 9.88 -0.43
N LEU A 365 -6.79 10.83 0.18
CA LEU A 365 -5.90 11.77 -0.49
C LEU A 365 -4.46 11.41 -0.18
N THR A 366 -3.61 11.32 -1.19
CA THR A 366 -2.17 11.11 -1.04
C THR A 366 -1.42 12.38 -1.36
N VAL A 367 -0.67 12.87 -0.39
CA VAL A 367 0.14 14.09 -0.51
C VAL A 367 1.44 13.78 -1.25
N ASN A 368 1.92 14.71 -2.06
CA ASN A 368 3.20 14.57 -2.74
C ASN A 368 4.02 15.87 -2.70
N ALA A 369 5.30 15.77 -3.03
CA ALA A 369 6.24 16.88 -2.96
C ALA A 369 6.04 17.93 -4.07
N ARG A 370 5.31 17.60 -5.15
CA ARG A 370 5.08 18.53 -6.28
C ARG A 370 4.06 19.63 -5.96
N LEU A 371 3.13 19.36 -5.03
CA LEU A 371 2.10 20.33 -4.68
C LEU A 371 2.72 21.64 -4.22
N SER A 372 2.33 22.72 -4.88
CA SER A 372 2.66 24.09 -4.46
C SER A 372 1.72 24.54 -3.32
N ASP A 373 2.05 25.66 -2.68
CA ASP A 373 1.19 26.22 -1.65
C ASP A 373 -0.18 26.65 -2.24
N ALA A 374 -0.19 27.15 -3.48
CA ALA A 374 -1.43 27.46 -4.20
C ALA A 374 -2.27 26.21 -4.51
N ASP A 375 -1.62 25.06 -4.82
CA ASP A 375 -2.34 23.80 -5.01
C ASP A 375 -2.99 23.33 -3.70
N ILE A 376 -2.28 23.47 -2.58
CA ILE A 376 -2.85 23.15 -1.25
C ILE A 376 -4.07 24.02 -0.95
N ASP A 377 -4.01 25.34 -1.25
CA ASP A 377 -5.13 26.24 -1.07
C ASP A 377 -6.33 25.82 -1.93
N ARG A 378 -6.11 25.49 -3.21
CA ARG A 378 -7.15 24.96 -4.10
C ARG A 378 -7.77 23.65 -3.57
N VAL A 379 -6.96 22.75 -3.00
CA VAL A 379 -7.49 21.53 -2.37
C VAL A 379 -8.37 21.90 -1.18
N LEU A 380 -7.94 22.82 -0.32
CA LEU A 380 -8.71 23.23 0.86
C LEU A 380 -10.01 23.95 0.48
N GLU A 381 -10.00 24.81 -0.54
CA GLU A 381 -11.21 25.43 -1.09
C GLU A 381 -12.19 24.39 -1.67
N ALA A 382 -11.65 23.35 -2.35
CA ALA A 382 -12.47 22.25 -2.85
C ALA A 382 -13.07 21.43 -1.70
N MET A 383 -12.30 21.20 -0.63
CA MET A 383 -12.77 20.52 0.59
C MET A 383 -13.86 21.35 1.29
N GLU A 384 -13.70 22.65 1.43
CA GLU A 384 -14.71 23.54 2.01
C GLU A 384 -16.02 23.48 1.19
N TYR A 385 -15.92 23.55 -0.14
CA TYR A 385 -17.07 23.38 -1.04
C TYR A 385 -17.74 22.00 -0.85
N ALA A 386 -16.97 20.96 -0.58
CA ALA A 386 -17.45 19.60 -0.48
C ALA A 386 -18.06 19.26 0.90
N LEU A 387 -17.83 20.06 1.93
CA LEU A 387 -18.27 19.80 3.31
C LEU A 387 -19.78 19.49 3.46
N PRO A 388 -20.72 20.20 2.78
CA PRO A 388 -22.15 19.90 2.88
C PRO A 388 -22.53 18.50 2.39
N TYR A 389 -21.72 17.87 1.58
CA TYR A 389 -21.99 16.52 1.02
C TYR A 389 -21.69 15.38 1.99
N LEU A 390 -20.95 15.64 3.09
CA LEU A 390 -20.73 14.68 4.17
C LEU A 390 -21.77 14.73 5.29
N GLN A 391 -22.54 15.81 5.39
CA GLN A 391 -23.52 15.96 6.48
C GLN A 391 -24.82 15.24 6.13
N PRO A 392 -25.26 14.23 6.90
CA PRO A 392 -26.57 13.63 6.71
C PRO A 392 -27.64 14.64 7.13
N GLY A 393 -28.31 15.29 6.17
CA GLY A 393 -29.52 16.04 6.46
C GLY A 393 -29.71 17.41 5.84
N ARG A 394 -28.81 17.94 5.04
CA ARG A 394 -29.05 19.19 4.30
C ARG A 394 -28.82 19.00 2.79
N GLY A 395 -29.93 18.75 2.05
CA GLY A 395 -29.95 19.02 0.61
C GLY A 395 -30.08 17.86 -0.37
N ALA A 396 -30.50 16.66 0.04
CA ALA A 396 -30.96 15.64 -0.91
C ALA A 396 -32.41 15.24 -0.60
N ALA A 397 -33.31 15.49 -1.55
CA ALA A 397 -34.66 14.96 -1.52
C ALA A 397 -34.63 13.44 -1.32
N ARG A 398 -35.32 12.98 -0.30
CA ARG A 398 -35.50 11.57 0.03
C ARG A 398 -36.06 10.81 -1.18
N THR A 399 -35.22 10.00 -1.84
CA THR A 399 -35.72 8.80 -2.51
C THR A 399 -35.61 7.66 -1.53
N ALA A 400 -36.74 6.98 -1.36
CA ALA A 400 -37.01 6.02 -0.31
C ALA A 400 -35.95 4.94 -0.17
N ALA A 401 -35.53 4.70 1.07
CA ALA A 401 -34.77 3.54 1.46
C ALA A 401 -35.62 2.27 1.37
N PRO A 402 -35.09 1.14 0.88
CA PRO A 402 -35.70 -0.14 1.18
C PRO A 402 -35.36 -0.54 2.61
N ALA A 403 -36.38 -1.02 3.31
CA ALA A 403 -36.37 -1.40 4.71
C ALA A 403 -35.61 -2.70 4.99
N ALA A 404 -35.23 -2.79 6.27
CA ALA A 404 -34.98 -3.96 7.09
C ALA A 404 -33.67 -4.74 6.97
N SER A 405 -32.99 -4.66 8.09
CA SER A 405 -31.97 -5.52 8.67
C SER A 405 -32.06 -7.01 8.30
N ALA A 406 -31.04 -7.49 7.59
CA ALA A 406 -30.66 -8.89 7.61
C ALA A 406 -29.42 -9.08 8.49
N PRO A 407 -29.28 -10.19 9.22
CA PRO A 407 -28.15 -10.44 10.09
C PRO A 407 -26.85 -10.49 9.28
N VAL A 408 -25.78 -9.92 9.87
CA VAL A 408 -24.43 -9.93 9.31
C VAL A 408 -23.99 -11.38 9.07
N PRO A 409 -23.77 -11.82 7.83
CA PRO A 409 -23.20 -13.14 7.60
C PRO A 409 -21.75 -13.11 8.05
N THR A 410 -21.35 -13.99 8.94
CA THR A 410 -19.97 -14.39 9.13
C THR A 410 -19.45 -14.93 7.79
N LEU A 411 -18.57 -14.17 7.15
CA LEU A 411 -17.98 -14.58 5.88
C LEU A 411 -16.90 -15.63 6.12
N PRO A 412 -16.82 -16.69 5.28
CA PRO A 412 -15.66 -17.53 5.22
C PRO A 412 -14.43 -16.71 4.82
N GLN A 413 -13.27 -17.05 5.33
CA GLN A 413 -11.97 -16.36 5.16
C GLN A 413 -11.57 -16.04 3.70
N ALA A 414 -12.22 -16.64 2.72
CA ALA A 414 -11.97 -16.43 1.29
C ALA A 414 -12.48 -15.09 0.70
N ALA A 415 -13.17 -14.24 1.47
CA ALA A 415 -13.81 -13.03 0.93
C ALA A 415 -12.94 -11.76 0.98
N VAL A 416 -11.74 -11.83 1.53
CA VAL A 416 -10.78 -10.68 1.60
C VAL A 416 -10.08 -10.43 0.27
N LEU A 417 -10.18 -11.35 -0.70
CA LEU A 417 -9.39 -11.36 -1.94
C LEU A 417 -10.07 -10.71 -3.16
N ALA A 418 -11.06 -9.86 -2.98
CA ALA A 418 -11.71 -9.18 -4.10
C ALA A 418 -11.80 -7.66 -3.85
N ALA A 419 -10.66 -7.01 -3.67
CA ALA A 419 -10.51 -5.55 -3.79
C ALA A 419 -9.52 -5.22 -4.90
#